data_5a355733e8ed5d3e67ef6c70845ea7f0
#
_entry.id   5a355733e8ed5d3e67ef6c70845ea7f0
#
_cell.length_a   1.000
_cell.length_b   1.000
_cell.length_c   1.000
_cell.angle_alpha   90.00
_cell.angle_beta   90.00
_cell.angle_gamma   90.00
#
_symmetry.space_group_name_H-M   'P 1'
#
loop_
_entity.id
_entity.type
_entity.pdbx_description
1 polymer ?
#
loop_
_entity_poly.entity_id
_entity_poly.type
_entity_poly.pdbx_seq_one_letter_code
_entity_poly.pdbx_strand_id
1 'polypeptide(L)'
;MSRITKFAVMIAVAGSLAAYAQMASTQSAGFAPFEQWKAAVLSGDASALKSLYSTNAAAKVQVNLVDSGADTDIGFWLALKPRSMQTQVVRNEPRHGHISYIFQAQVVLPNGQTLSITDDQSWQQQGDRWEITSVERTDSPHLKQPSDMKKNIYPANADAHAEIAEAEEKAANAHKRLLLVFGANWCFDCHVLDLAFQRPDLAPVLVANYEVVHVDLGPDSEKNADLVKQYEIPLNKGIPAVAVVDPDGKLVASQKNGEFEDARGLTPDVLLAFLNKWKP
;
A
#
# COMPACT_ATOMS: atom_id res chain seq x y z
N MET A 1 -67.32 -22.73 49.50
CA MET A 1 -67.23 -22.76 48.01
C MET A 1 -66.78 -21.36 47.55
N SER A 2 -65.51 -21.17 47.36
CA SER A 2 -64.96 -19.87 46.92
C SER A 2 -64.13 -20.12 45.66
N ARG A 3 -64.54 -19.49 44.58
CA ARG A 3 -63.83 -19.53 43.29
C ARG A 3 -62.74 -18.48 43.30
N ILE A 4 -61.47 -18.91 43.22
CA ILE A 4 -60.33 -18.06 43.05
C ILE A 4 -60.11 -17.83 41.55
N THR A 5 -60.34 -16.60 41.14
CA THR A 5 -60.07 -16.12 39.77
C THR A 5 -58.61 -15.77 39.65
N LYS A 6 -57.84 -16.50 38.82
CA LYS A 6 -56.45 -16.15 38.47
C LYS A 6 -56.42 -15.06 37.42
N PHE A 7 -55.97 -13.89 37.79
CA PHE A 7 -55.56 -12.84 36.80
C PHE A 7 -54.20 -13.16 36.26
N ALA A 8 -54.10 -13.39 34.97
CA ALA A 8 -52.86 -13.47 34.24
C ALA A 8 -52.44 -12.03 33.84
N VAL A 9 -51.35 -11.57 34.40
CA VAL A 9 -50.70 -10.34 33.99
C VAL A 9 -49.82 -10.66 32.78
N MET A 10 -50.26 -10.26 31.57
CA MET A 10 -49.42 -10.23 30.38
C MET A 10 -48.62 -8.94 30.41
N ILE A 11 -47.33 -9.03 30.72
CA ILE A 11 -46.39 -7.91 30.54
C ILE A 11 -45.93 -7.95 29.08
N ALA A 12 -46.37 -6.96 28.31
CA ALA A 12 -45.92 -6.73 26.94
C ALA A 12 -44.49 -6.22 26.96
N VAL A 13 -43.52 -7.07 26.61
CA VAL A 13 -42.15 -6.69 26.29
C VAL A 13 -42.08 -6.45 24.77
N ALA A 14 -42.55 -5.30 24.33
CA ALA A 14 -42.44 -4.87 22.94
C ALA A 14 -42.08 -3.37 22.88
N GLY A 15 -40.88 -3.02 23.32
CA GLY A 15 -40.47 -1.62 23.34
C GLY A 15 -38.98 -1.35 23.21
N SER A 16 -38.12 -2.38 23.12
CA SER A 16 -36.66 -2.15 23.16
C SER A 16 -35.86 -2.58 21.92
N LEU A 17 -36.48 -3.15 20.89
CA LEU A 17 -35.78 -3.54 19.65
C LEU A 17 -35.81 -2.44 18.56
N ALA A 18 -36.71 -1.47 18.66
CA ALA A 18 -36.78 -0.37 17.68
C ALA A 18 -35.78 0.77 17.96
N ALA A 19 -35.27 0.90 19.19
CA ALA A 19 -34.30 1.95 19.54
C ALA A 19 -32.86 1.63 19.13
N TYR A 20 -32.49 0.36 19.00
CA TYR A 20 -31.14 -0.06 18.55
C TYR A 20 -30.96 -0.02 17.02
N ALA A 21 -32.02 -0.10 16.25
CA ALA A 21 -31.96 -0.01 14.80
C ALA A 21 -31.83 1.44 14.26
N GLN A 22 -32.06 2.44 15.11
CA GLN A 22 -32.03 3.86 14.73
C GLN A 22 -30.70 4.56 15.08
N MET A 23 -29.77 3.89 15.78
CA MET A 23 -28.41 4.39 16.04
C MET A 23 -27.37 3.96 15.00
N ALA A 24 -27.73 3.19 13.99
CA ALA A 24 -26.79 2.66 12.98
C ALA A 24 -26.87 3.37 11.62
N SER A 25 -27.49 4.55 11.51
CA SER A 25 -27.58 5.27 10.23
C SER A 25 -27.54 6.79 10.37
N THR A 26 -26.73 7.32 11.27
CA THR A 26 -26.13 8.63 11.03
C THR A 26 -24.78 8.42 10.37
N GLN A 27 -24.79 8.00 9.10
CA GLN A 27 -23.72 8.42 8.20
C GLN A 27 -23.76 9.95 8.30
N SER A 28 -22.77 10.54 8.97
CA SER A 28 -22.55 11.99 8.94
C SER A 28 -22.57 12.38 7.47
N ALA A 29 -23.47 13.27 7.10
CA ALA A 29 -23.50 13.83 5.76
C ALA A 29 -22.08 14.26 5.43
N GLY A 30 -21.47 13.65 4.39
CA GLY A 30 -20.08 13.88 4.07
C GLY A 30 -19.85 15.36 3.83
N PHE A 31 -18.66 15.87 4.08
CA PHE A 31 -18.30 17.24 3.79
C PHE A 31 -18.48 17.50 2.29
N ALA A 32 -19.54 18.25 1.93
CA ALA A 32 -19.98 18.41 0.54
C ALA A 32 -18.88 18.89 -0.42
N PRO A 33 -17.98 19.83 -0.04
CA PRO A 33 -16.86 20.23 -0.89
C PRO A 33 -15.88 19.09 -1.19
N PHE A 34 -15.65 18.18 -0.25
CA PHE A 34 -14.84 16.98 -0.49
C PHE A 34 -15.51 16.02 -1.47
N GLU A 35 -16.81 15.83 -1.39
CA GLU A 35 -17.54 15.00 -2.36
C GLU A 35 -17.54 15.63 -3.76
N GLN A 36 -17.54 16.96 -3.88
CA GLN A 36 -17.37 17.67 -5.15
C GLN A 36 -15.97 17.44 -5.72
N TRP A 37 -14.93 17.54 -4.89
CA TRP A 37 -13.56 17.25 -5.26
C TRP A 37 -13.41 15.79 -5.78
N LYS A 38 -13.93 14.84 -5.05
CA LYS A 38 -13.91 13.42 -5.42
C LYS A 38 -14.65 13.14 -6.75
N ALA A 39 -15.81 13.79 -6.95
CA ALA A 39 -16.55 13.68 -8.20
C ALA A 39 -15.76 14.27 -9.38
N ALA A 40 -15.08 15.40 -9.19
CA ALA A 40 -14.25 16.04 -10.21
C ALA A 40 -13.02 15.17 -10.57
N VAL A 41 -12.40 14.53 -9.59
CA VAL A 41 -11.31 13.54 -9.83
C VAL A 41 -11.82 12.37 -10.65
N LEU A 42 -12.96 11.77 -10.27
CA LEU A 42 -13.52 10.60 -10.95
C LEU A 42 -13.99 10.89 -12.38
N SER A 43 -14.51 12.11 -12.62
CA SER A 43 -14.93 12.55 -13.96
C SER A 43 -13.78 13.05 -14.83
N GLY A 44 -12.61 13.33 -14.24
CA GLY A 44 -11.49 13.95 -14.93
C GLY A 44 -11.72 15.42 -15.28
N ASP A 45 -12.61 16.12 -14.55
CA ASP A 45 -12.93 17.52 -14.79
C ASP A 45 -11.87 18.45 -14.18
N ALA A 46 -10.91 18.85 -15.01
CA ALA A 46 -9.83 19.75 -14.64
C ALA A 46 -10.34 21.12 -14.15
N SER A 47 -11.41 21.64 -14.76
CA SER A 47 -11.94 22.95 -14.42
C SER A 47 -12.64 22.92 -13.07
N ALA A 48 -13.44 21.89 -12.81
CA ALA A 48 -14.08 21.67 -11.53
C ALA A 48 -13.04 21.49 -10.41
N LEU A 49 -12.00 20.67 -10.63
CA LEU A 49 -10.89 20.51 -9.68
C LEU A 49 -10.22 21.86 -9.40
N LYS A 50 -9.81 22.58 -10.44
CA LYS A 50 -9.09 23.87 -10.28
C LYS A 50 -9.90 24.89 -9.50
N SER A 51 -11.23 24.89 -9.64
CA SER A 51 -12.12 25.80 -8.94
C SER A 51 -12.20 25.58 -7.43
N LEU A 52 -11.73 24.42 -6.96
CA LEU A 52 -11.70 24.08 -5.52
C LEU A 52 -10.40 24.49 -4.82
N TYR A 53 -9.35 24.86 -5.58
CA TYR A 53 -8.09 25.32 -4.99
C TYR A 53 -8.07 26.83 -4.84
N SER A 54 -7.54 27.32 -3.72
CA SER A 54 -7.45 28.75 -3.45
C SER A 54 -6.53 29.46 -4.46
N THR A 55 -7.01 30.59 -4.97
CA THR A 55 -6.27 31.46 -5.88
C THR A 55 -5.82 32.75 -5.23
N ASN A 56 -6.43 33.17 -4.13
CA ASN A 56 -6.11 34.41 -3.40
C ASN A 56 -4.76 34.30 -2.67
N ALA A 57 -4.53 33.16 -2.03
CA ALA A 57 -3.21 32.73 -1.63
C ALA A 57 -3.03 31.37 -2.29
N ALA A 58 -2.03 31.25 -3.17
CA ALA A 58 -1.79 30.00 -3.88
C ALA A 58 -1.76 28.82 -2.89
N ALA A 59 -2.53 27.78 -3.17
CA ALA A 59 -2.61 26.61 -2.31
C ALA A 59 -1.20 25.98 -2.15
N LYS A 60 -0.80 25.73 -0.92
CA LYS A 60 0.46 25.04 -0.63
C LYS A 60 0.25 23.56 -0.82
N VAL A 61 1.08 22.96 -1.64
CA VAL A 61 1.04 21.52 -1.89
C VAL A 61 2.38 20.91 -1.55
N GLN A 62 2.37 19.89 -0.71
CA GLN A 62 3.54 19.10 -0.40
C GLN A 62 3.26 17.63 -0.73
N VAL A 63 4.10 17.03 -1.55
CA VAL A 63 3.99 15.63 -1.97
C VAL A 63 5.25 14.91 -1.54
N ASN A 64 5.12 13.90 -0.67
CA ASN A 64 6.26 13.14 -0.14
C ASN A 64 7.36 14.07 0.39
N LEU A 65 6.98 15.11 1.15
CA LEU A 65 7.85 16.16 1.72
C LEU A 65 8.50 17.10 0.69
N VAL A 66 8.08 17.07 -0.57
CA VAL A 66 8.56 17.99 -1.62
C VAL A 66 7.49 19.05 -1.90
N ASP A 67 7.87 20.32 -1.79
CA ASP A 67 6.98 21.45 -2.08
C ASP A 67 6.63 21.52 -3.56
N SER A 68 5.36 21.74 -3.87
CA SER A 68 4.83 21.91 -5.21
C SER A 68 3.63 22.86 -5.22
N GLY A 69 2.91 22.96 -6.32
CA GLY A 69 1.73 23.82 -6.45
C GLY A 69 0.45 23.05 -6.82
N ALA A 70 -0.68 23.72 -6.74
CA ALA A 70 -1.99 23.17 -7.05
C ALA A 70 -2.06 22.49 -8.42
N ASP A 71 -1.43 23.05 -9.46
CA ASP A 71 -1.43 22.46 -10.80
C ASP A 71 -0.73 21.08 -10.84
N THR A 72 0.29 20.88 -9.99
CA THR A 72 0.97 19.56 -9.86
C THR A 72 0.03 18.55 -9.20
N ASP A 73 -0.67 18.93 -8.16
CA ASP A 73 -1.63 18.07 -7.47
C ASP A 73 -2.83 17.71 -8.37
N ILE A 74 -3.42 18.69 -9.02
CA ILE A 74 -4.48 18.49 -10.01
C ILE A 74 -4.01 17.56 -11.12
N GLY A 75 -2.81 17.80 -11.67
CA GLY A 75 -2.21 16.97 -12.72
C GLY A 75 -2.04 15.53 -12.29
N PHE A 76 -1.61 15.28 -11.06
CA PHE A 76 -1.50 13.93 -10.49
C PHE A 76 -2.86 13.21 -10.49
N TRP A 77 -3.90 13.80 -9.88
CA TRP A 77 -5.22 13.18 -9.79
C TRP A 77 -5.84 12.92 -11.16
N LEU A 78 -5.68 13.84 -12.11
CA LEU A 78 -6.18 13.68 -13.47
C LEU A 78 -5.43 12.59 -14.26
N ALA A 79 -4.11 12.45 -14.03
CA ALA A 79 -3.29 11.44 -14.69
C ALA A 79 -3.67 10.01 -14.30
N LEU A 80 -4.16 9.82 -13.07
CA LEU A 80 -4.62 8.51 -12.57
C LEU A 80 -5.80 7.95 -13.36
N LYS A 81 -6.70 8.81 -13.87
CA LYS A 81 -7.93 8.41 -14.58
C LYS A 81 -8.69 7.30 -13.85
N PRO A 82 -9.02 7.47 -12.57
CA PRO A 82 -9.53 6.39 -11.74
C PRO A 82 -10.87 5.86 -12.24
N ARG A 83 -11.03 4.54 -12.25
CA ARG A 83 -12.32 3.88 -12.48
C ARG A 83 -13.25 4.00 -11.28
N SER A 84 -12.66 3.95 -10.09
CA SER A 84 -13.39 4.14 -8.83
C SER A 84 -12.43 4.62 -7.74
N MET A 85 -12.99 5.25 -6.72
CA MET A 85 -12.27 5.72 -5.54
C MET A 85 -13.12 5.45 -4.30
N GLN A 86 -12.59 4.67 -3.38
CA GLN A 86 -13.15 4.50 -2.04
C GLN A 86 -12.32 5.33 -1.08
N THR A 87 -12.98 6.10 -0.22
CA THR A 87 -12.30 6.98 0.73
C THR A 87 -12.71 6.64 2.15
N GLN A 88 -11.72 6.53 3.03
CA GLN A 88 -11.91 6.43 4.47
C GLN A 88 -11.40 7.70 5.12
N VAL A 89 -12.29 8.45 5.76
CA VAL A 89 -11.92 9.67 6.48
C VAL A 89 -11.27 9.25 7.80
N VAL A 90 -10.03 9.68 8.01
CA VAL A 90 -9.25 9.43 9.22
C VAL A 90 -9.46 10.54 10.24
N ARG A 91 -9.53 11.78 9.75
CA ARG A 91 -9.75 12.97 10.57
C ARG A 91 -10.59 14.00 9.82
N ASN A 92 -11.51 14.61 10.54
CA ASN A 92 -12.28 15.75 10.07
C ASN A 92 -12.47 16.70 11.25
N GLU A 93 -11.67 17.75 11.31
CA GLU A 93 -11.68 18.73 12.41
C GLU A 93 -12.13 20.10 11.91
N PRO A 94 -13.43 20.43 12.04
CA PRO A 94 -13.92 21.76 11.69
C PRO A 94 -13.53 22.79 12.77
N ARG A 95 -12.96 23.91 12.37
CA ARG A 95 -12.62 25.06 13.24
C ARG A 95 -12.92 26.37 12.54
N HIS A 96 -13.94 27.11 12.97
CA HIS A 96 -14.17 28.51 12.57
C HIS A 96 -13.96 28.82 11.07
N GLY A 97 -14.63 28.08 10.18
CA GLY A 97 -14.48 28.27 8.73
C GLY A 97 -13.23 27.63 8.13
N HIS A 98 -12.55 26.74 8.88
CA HIS A 98 -11.43 25.91 8.43
C HIS A 98 -11.70 24.44 8.74
N ILE A 99 -11.32 23.54 7.85
CA ILE A 99 -11.41 22.08 8.06
C ILE A 99 -10.09 21.46 7.61
N SER A 100 -9.43 20.71 8.52
CA SER A 100 -8.41 19.71 8.15
C SER A 100 -9.11 18.40 7.88
N TYR A 101 -8.94 17.87 6.69
CA TYR A 101 -9.63 16.69 6.21
C TYR A 101 -8.61 15.64 5.74
N ILE A 102 -8.31 14.69 6.63
CA ILE A 102 -7.37 13.61 6.34
C ILE A 102 -8.15 12.39 5.92
N PHE A 103 -7.80 11.83 4.77
CA PHE A 103 -8.42 10.62 4.25
C PHE A 103 -7.41 9.66 3.61
N GLN A 104 -7.78 8.39 3.60
CA GLN A 104 -7.13 7.35 2.81
C GLN A 104 -8.02 7.01 1.62
N ALA A 105 -7.47 7.07 0.43
CA ALA A 105 -8.15 6.70 -0.80
C ALA A 105 -7.62 5.38 -1.34
N GLN A 106 -8.51 4.45 -1.66
CA GLN A 106 -8.23 3.27 -2.47
C GLN A 106 -8.70 3.59 -3.89
N VAL A 107 -7.75 3.80 -4.79
CA VAL A 107 -7.99 4.26 -6.15
C VAL A 107 -7.76 3.13 -7.13
N VAL A 108 -8.82 2.71 -7.85
CA VAL A 108 -8.72 1.67 -8.88
C VAL A 108 -8.40 2.33 -10.22
N LEU A 109 -7.25 1.99 -10.78
CA LEU A 109 -6.76 2.50 -12.06
C LEU A 109 -7.41 1.78 -13.27
N PRO A 110 -7.30 2.33 -14.50
CA PRO A 110 -7.82 1.69 -15.71
C PRO A 110 -7.27 0.29 -15.98
N ASN A 111 -6.04 0.00 -15.57
CA ASN A 111 -5.39 -1.31 -15.69
C ASN A 111 -5.83 -2.32 -14.61
N GLY A 112 -6.71 -1.91 -13.67
CA GLY A 112 -7.17 -2.74 -12.55
C GLY A 112 -6.29 -2.68 -11.30
N GLN A 113 -5.15 -2.01 -11.35
CA GLN A 113 -4.33 -1.75 -10.17
C GLN A 113 -5.07 -0.89 -9.14
N THR A 114 -4.81 -1.12 -7.86
CA THR A 114 -5.34 -0.30 -6.76
C THR A 114 -4.19 0.42 -6.07
N LEU A 115 -4.25 1.74 -6.05
CA LEU A 115 -3.33 2.60 -5.29
C LEU A 115 -3.94 2.98 -3.94
N SER A 116 -3.10 3.03 -2.91
CA SER A 116 -3.46 3.58 -1.60
C SER A 116 -2.80 4.93 -1.45
N ILE A 117 -3.60 5.98 -1.28
CA ILE A 117 -3.13 7.36 -1.19
C ILE A 117 -3.64 7.94 0.13
N THR A 118 -2.75 8.56 0.91
CA THR A 118 -3.14 9.35 2.07
C THR A 118 -3.01 10.83 1.72
N ASP A 119 -4.06 11.58 1.97
CA ASP A 119 -4.14 12.99 1.62
C ASP A 119 -4.67 13.76 2.83
N ASP A 120 -4.00 14.85 3.20
CA ASP A 120 -4.43 15.82 4.20
C ASP A 120 -4.73 17.14 3.50
N GLN A 121 -6.00 17.45 3.37
CA GLN A 121 -6.46 18.68 2.74
C GLN A 121 -6.90 19.67 3.80
N SER A 122 -6.32 20.86 3.80
CA SER A 122 -6.85 21.99 4.55
C SER A 122 -7.80 22.80 3.68
N TRP A 123 -9.02 22.90 4.14
CA TRP A 123 -10.09 23.66 3.49
C TRP A 123 -10.40 24.92 4.29
N GLN A 124 -10.58 26.03 3.60
CA GLN A 124 -11.01 27.31 4.19
C GLN A 124 -12.24 27.84 3.51
N GLN A 125 -13.19 28.31 4.30
CA GLN A 125 -14.40 28.96 3.80
C GLN A 125 -14.09 30.41 3.36
N GLN A 126 -14.43 30.72 2.12
CA GLN A 126 -14.31 32.04 1.51
C GLN A 126 -15.71 32.46 1.03
N GLY A 127 -16.41 33.24 1.88
CA GLY A 127 -17.84 33.55 1.66
C GLY A 127 -18.67 32.26 1.69
N ASP A 128 -19.38 32.00 0.60
CA ASP A 128 -20.22 30.79 0.48
C ASP A 128 -19.49 29.56 -0.10
N ARG A 129 -18.20 29.69 -0.41
CA ARG A 129 -17.40 28.61 -1.02
C ARG A 129 -16.35 28.11 -0.05
N TRP A 130 -15.99 26.83 -0.22
CA TRP A 130 -14.83 26.22 0.42
C TRP A 130 -13.72 26.03 -0.59
N GLU A 131 -12.50 26.40 -0.22
CA GLU A 131 -11.32 26.29 -1.06
C GLU A 131 -10.22 25.53 -0.35
N ILE A 132 -9.50 24.67 -1.08
CA ILE A 132 -8.30 23.97 -0.60
C ILE A 132 -7.17 24.99 -0.51
N THR A 133 -6.62 25.19 0.68
CA THR A 133 -5.50 26.11 0.95
C THR A 133 -4.18 25.39 1.15
N SER A 134 -4.21 24.12 1.56
CA SER A 134 -3.03 23.27 1.55
C SER A 134 -3.39 21.81 1.32
N VAL A 135 -2.43 21.07 0.78
CA VAL A 135 -2.46 19.63 0.60
C VAL A 135 -1.13 19.07 1.07
N GLU A 136 -1.17 18.08 1.97
CA GLU A 136 -0.05 17.22 2.26
C GLU A 136 -0.43 15.81 1.78
N ARG A 137 0.12 15.41 0.64
CA ARG A 137 -0.13 14.09 0.09
C ARG A 137 1.06 13.19 0.34
N THR A 138 0.76 12.06 0.95
CA THR A 138 1.60 10.88 0.87
C THR A 138 0.90 9.93 -0.10
N ASP A 139 1.17 10.10 -1.37
CA ASP A 139 0.96 9.03 -2.31
C ASP A 139 2.05 8.04 -1.99
N SER A 140 1.70 7.07 -1.18
CA SER A 140 2.56 5.94 -1.01
C SER A 140 2.42 5.06 -2.26
N PRO A 141 3.11 5.40 -3.34
CA PRO A 141 3.49 4.40 -4.30
C PRO A 141 4.43 3.41 -3.63
N HIS A 142 4.92 3.76 -2.43
CA HIS A 142 5.86 2.97 -1.65
C HIS A 142 5.23 1.68 -1.16
N LEU A 143 6.07 0.68 -1.04
CA LEU A 143 5.67 -0.61 -0.54
C LEU A 143 5.14 -0.49 0.91
N LYS A 144 4.13 -1.30 1.21
CA LYS A 144 3.54 -1.34 2.55
C LYS A 144 4.60 -1.73 3.58
N GLN A 145 4.71 -0.94 4.65
CA GLN A 145 5.61 -1.26 5.75
C GLN A 145 4.99 -2.32 6.70
N PRO A 146 5.82 -3.20 7.28
CA PRO A 146 5.35 -4.18 8.25
C PRO A 146 4.89 -3.47 9.54
N SER A 147 3.83 -3.99 10.14
CA SER A 147 3.34 -3.52 11.45
C SER A 147 4.21 -4.04 12.61
N ASP A 148 4.91 -5.14 12.41
CA ASP A 148 5.89 -5.71 13.33
C ASP A 148 6.96 -6.52 12.57
N MET A 149 8.04 -6.88 13.28
CA MET A 149 9.18 -7.62 12.75
C MET A 149 9.22 -9.08 13.22
N LYS A 150 8.10 -9.62 13.69
CA LYS A 150 8.07 -10.96 14.30
C LYS A 150 8.05 -12.10 13.31
N LYS A 151 7.70 -11.83 12.05
CA LYS A 151 7.68 -12.86 11.01
C LYS A 151 9.10 -13.37 10.76
N ASN A 152 9.28 -14.69 10.89
CA ASN A 152 10.55 -15.34 10.55
C ASN A 152 10.58 -15.62 9.05
N ILE A 153 11.05 -14.67 8.26
CA ILE A 153 11.15 -14.77 6.80
C ILE A 153 12.47 -15.41 6.34
N TYR A 154 13.47 -15.42 7.22
CA TYR A 154 14.78 -16.07 7.02
C TYR A 154 15.01 -17.08 8.14
N PRO A 155 14.60 -18.36 7.99
CA PRO A 155 14.77 -19.37 9.04
C PRO A 155 16.25 -19.60 9.33
N ALA A 156 16.67 -19.38 10.57
CA ALA A 156 18.08 -19.44 10.96
C ALA A 156 18.73 -20.82 10.74
N ASN A 157 17.93 -21.90 10.75
CA ASN A 157 18.37 -23.26 10.57
C ASN A 157 18.19 -23.79 9.13
N ALA A 158 17.74 -22.94 8.19
CA ALA A 158 17.61 -23.32 6.80
C ALA A 158 18.98 -23.58 6.17
N ASP A 159 19.04 -24.62 5.36
CA ASP A 159 20.20 -24.90 4.49
C ASP A 159 19.94 -24.24 3.14
N ALA A 160 20.50 -23.06 2.94
CA ALA A 160 20.28 -22.29 1.71
C ALA A 160 20.74 -23.03 0.45
N HIS A 161 21.80 -23.84 0.53
CA HIS A 161 22.26 -24.65 -0.62
C HIS A 161 21.24 -25.72 -0.98
N ALA A 162 20.69 -26.42 0.02
CA ALA A 162 19.67 -27.44 -0.22
C ALA A 162 18.38 -26.82 -0.75
N GLU A 163 17.96 -25.66 -0.21
CA GLU A 163 16.77 -24.95 -0.68
C GLU A 163 16.93 -24.44 -2.12
N ILE A 164 18.11 -23.94 -2.49
CA ILE A 164 18.40 -23.51 -3.85
C ILE A 164 18.37 -24.71 -4.79
N ALA A 165 19.01 -25.83 -4.44
CA ALA A 165 18.99 -27.02 -5.27
C ALA A 165 17.59 -27.60 -5.49
N GLU A 166 16.74 -27.60 -4.45
CA GLU A 166 15.34 -27.99 -4.58
C GLU A 166 14.55 -27.02 -5.47
N ALA A 167 14.82 -25.72 -5.34
CA ALA A 167 14.18 -24.69 -6.16
C ALA A 167 14.61 -24.76 -7.62
N GLU A 168 15.88 -25.09 -7.91
CA GLU A 168 16.39 -25.35 -9.27
C GLU A 168 15.63 -26.48 -9.96
N GLU A 169 15.44 -27.61 -9.25
CA GLU A 169 14.67 -28.73 -9.77
C GLU A 169 13.20 -28.33 -10.03
N LYS A 170 12.54 -27.65 -9.10
CA LYS A 170 11.17 -27.18 -9.27
C LYS A 170 11.04 -26.19 -10.42
N ALA A 171 11.98 -25.24 -10.53
CA ALA A 171 11.98 -24.22 -11.58
C ALA A 171 12.19 -24.85 -12.97
N ALA A 172 13.09 -25.82 -13.09
CA ALA A 172 13.32 -26.57 -14.34
C ALA A 172 12.04 -27.29 -14.80
N ASN A 173 11.36 -27.97 -13.90
CA ASN A 173 10.12 -28.70 -14.20
C ASN A 173 8.94 -27.77 -14.54
N ALA A 174 8.92 -26.56 -13.98
CA ALA A 174 7.85 -25.60 -14.17
C ALA A 174 8.16 -24.51 -15.23
N HIS A 175 9.31 -24.56 -15.88
CA HIS A 175 9.79 -23.53 -16.80
C HIS A 175 9.85 -22.14 -16.16
N LYS A 176 10.34 -22.05 -14.93
CA LYS A 176 10.50 -20.83 -14.15
C LYS A 176 11.98 -20.50 -13.95
N ARG A 177 12.25 -19.33 -13.38
CA ARG A 177 13.55 -18.94 -12.84
C ARG A 177 13.53 -18.99 -11.32
N LEU A 178 14.71 -18.90 -10.70
CA LEU A 178 14.84 -18.68 -9.27
C LEU A 178 14.91 -17.16 -9.01
N LEU A 179 14.27 -16.75 -7.92
CA LEU A 179 14.44 -15.43 -7.33
C LEU A 179 15.07 -15.61 -5.95
N LEU A 180 16.37 -15.42 -5.86
CA LEU A 180 17.09 -15.49 -4.60
C LEU A 180 17.03 -14.15 -3.90
N VAL A 181 16.53 -14.14 -2.66
CA VAL A 181 16.35 -12.93 -1.84
C VAL A 181 17.28 -13.00 -0.64
N PHE A 182 18.35 -12.25 -0.69
CA PHE A 182 19.35 -12.18 0.37
C PHE A 182 18.95 -11.13 1.41
N GLY A 183 18.94 -11.54 2.68
CA GLY A 183 18.53 -10.65 3.76
C GLY A 183 18.63 -11.30 5.13
N ALA A 184 17.99 -10.71 6.12
CA ALA A 184 17.97 -11.20 7.49
C ALA A 184 16.70 -10.79 8.23
N ASN A 185 16.32 -11.51 9.28
CA ASN A 185 15.10 -11.22 10.07
C ASN A 185 15.13 -9.86 10.81
N TRP A 186 16.30 -9.30 11.08
CA TRP A 186 16.43 -7.99 11.70
C TRP A 186 16.28 -6.83 10.68
N CYS A 187 16.35 -7.12 9.38
CA CYS A 187 16.32 -6.12 8.32
C CYS A 187 14.88 -5.65 8.04
N PHE A 188 14.58 -4.40 8.34
CA PHE A 188 13.25 -3.83 8.13
C PHE A 188 12.83 -3.86 6.67
N ASP A 189 13.71 -3.44 5.75
CA ASP A 189 13.43 -3.40 4.32
C ASP A 189 13.24 -4.80 3.71
N CYS A 190 13.85 -5.81 4.30
CA CYS A 190 13.63 -7.21 3.90
C CYS A 190 12.17 -7.64 4.19
N HIS A 191 11.60 -7.20 5.31
CA HIS A 191 10.19 -7.44 5.62
C HIS A 191 9.24 -6.63 4.71
N VAL A 192 9.64 -5.41 4.33
CA VAL A 192 8.89 -4.61 3.34
C VAL A 192 8.82 -5.35 2.00
N LEU A 193 9.95 -5.89 1.53
CA LEU A 193 10.01 -6.64 0.27
C LEU A 193 9.19 -7.94 0.33
N ASP A 194 9.27 -8.69 1.43
CA ASP A 194 8.45 -9.91 1.64
C ASP A 194 6.95 -9.61 1.61
N LEU A 195 6.52 -8.50 2.24
CA LEU A 195 5.12 -8.05 2.15
C LEU A 195 4.72 -7.66 0.73
N ALA A 196 5.64 -7.04 -0.01
CA ALA A 196 5.38 -6.66 -1.40
C ALA A 196 5.12 -7.88 -2.28
N PHE A 197 5.82 -8.98 -2.07
CA PHE A 197 5.62 -10.24 -2.81
C PHE A 197 4.22 -10.85 -2.61
N GLN A 198 3.51 -10.47 -1.56
CA GLN A 198 2.15 -10.93 -1.28
C GLN A 198 1.06 -10.02 -1.89
N ARG A 199 1.45 -8.94 -2.56
CA ARG A 199 0.49 -8.00 -3.19
C ARG A 199 -0.28 -8.67 -4.33
N PRO A 200 -1.57 -8.32 -4.52
CA PRO A 200 -2.40 -8.89 -5.60
C PRO A 200 -1.88 -8.64 -7.02
N ASP A 201 -1.07 -7.60 -7.21
CA ASP A 201 -0.47 -7.27 -8.51
C ASP A 201 0.89 -7.95 -8.75
N LEU A 202 1.66 -8.25 -7.69
CA LEU A 202 2.98 -8.87 -7.77
C LEU A 202 2.94 -10.40 -7.62
N ALA A 203 2.13 -10.92 -6.69
CA ALA A 203 2.05 -12.34 -6.38
C ALA A 203 1.76 -13.23 -7.62
N PRO A 204 0.83 -12.89 -8.53
CA PRO A 204 0.60 -13.70 -9.73
C PRO A 204 1.81 -13.77 -10.66
N VAL A 205 2.60 -12.68 -10.78
CA VAL A 205 3.81 -12.66 -11.61
C VAL A 205 4.89 -13.53 -10.99
N LEU A 206 5.07 -13.45 -9.66
CA LEU A 206 6.01 -14.32 -8.92
C LEU A 206 5.63 -15.78 -9.08
N VAL A 207 4.40 -16.15 -8.73
CA VAL A 207 3.93 -17.55 -8.79
C VAL A 207 4.04 -18.14 -10.19
N ALA A 208 3.77 -17.34 -11.22
CA ALA A 208 3.84 -17.82 -12.60
C ALA A 208 5.27 -18.01 -13.13
N ASN A 209 6.25 -17.24 -12.64
CA ASN A 209 7.55 -17.11 -13.31
C ASN A 209 8.76 -17.48 -12.42
N TYR A 210 8.57 -17.56 -11.09
CA TYR A 210 9.72 -17.72 -10.17
C TYR A 210 9.47 -18.76 -9.10
N GLU A 211 10.56 -19.45 -8.70
CA GLU A 211 10.68 -20.10 -7.41
C GLU A 211 11.50 -19.16 -6.51
N VAL A 212 10.90 -18.74 -5.39
CA VAL A 212 11.50 -17.74 -4.48
C VAL A 212 12.22 -18.45 -3.35
N VAL A 213 13.50 -18.12 -3.14
CA VAL A 213 14.31 -18.64 -2.04
C VAL A 213 14.85 -17.49 -1.21
N HIS A 214 14.60 -17.51 0.09
CA HIS A 214 15.14 -16.53 1.03
C HIS A 214 16.48 -17.04 1.59
N VAL A 215 17.56 -16.34 1.28
CA VAL A 215 18.92 -16.68 1.72
C VAL A 215 19.26 -15.86 2.96
N ASP A 216 19.33 -16.52 4.12
CA ASP A 216 19.66 -15.90 5.39
C ASP A 216 21.13 -15.49 5.47
N LEU A 217 21.39 -14.23 5.72
CA LEU A 217 22.75 -13.70 5.92
C LEU A 217 23.19 -13.69 7.38
N GLY A 218 22.28 -14.06 8.30
CA GLY A 218 22.56 -14.05 9.74
C GLY A 218 22.62 -12.66 10.37
N PRO A 219 23.00 -12.60 11.65
CA PRO A 219 23.03 -11.34 12.40
C PRO A 219 24.10 -10.37 11.91
N ASP A 220 25.24 -10.87 11.45
CA ASP A 220 26.42 -10.09 11.05
C ASP A 220 26.58 -10.01 9.52
N SER A 221 25.61 -10.50 8.76
CA SER A 221 25.65 -10.59 7.29
C SER A 221 26.82 -11.39 6.72
N GLU A 222 27.33 -12.36 7.47
CA GLU A 222 28.45 -13.22 7.09
C GLU A 222 28.02 -14.64 6.69
N LYS A 223 26.79 -15.05 7.04
CA LYS A 223 26.26 -16.36 6.69
C LYS A 223 26.04 -16.47 5.18
N ASN A 224 26.31 -17.65 4.60
CA ASN A 224 26.20 -17.93 3.17
C ASN A 224 27.07 -16.98 2.29
N ALA A 225 28.27 -16.64 2.77
CA ALA A 225 29.18 -15.72 2.07
C ALA A 225 29.66 -16.26 0.70
N ASP A 226 29.68 -17.56 0.52
CA ASP A 226 29.98 -18.23 -0.75
C ASP A 226 28.87 -18.00 -1.78
N LEU A 227 27.58 -18.07 -1.38
CA LEU A 227 26.44 -17.74 -2.24
C LEU A 227 26.42 -16.24 -2.58
N VAL A 228 26.74 -15.37 -1.62
CA VAL A 228 26.91 -13.94 -1.86
C VAL A 228 27.92 -13.67 -2.97
N LYS A 229 29.05 -14.36 -2.93
CA LYS A 229 30.10 -14.25 -3.95
C LYS A 229 29.65 -14.88 -5.28
N GLN A 230 29.05 -16.07 -5.23
CA GLN A 230 28.58 -16.81 -6.42
C GLN A 230 27.58 -15.98 -7.24
N TYR A 231 26.63 -15.33 -6.57
CA TYR A 231 25.56 -14.55 -7.21
C TYR A 231 25.84 -13.05 -7.28
N GLU A 232 27.09 -12.64 -7.06
CA GLU A 232 27.54 -11.25 -7.17
C GLU A 232 26.69 -10.25 -6.36
N ILE A 233 26.31 -10.63 -5.13
CA ILE A 233 25.45 -9.81 -4.27
C ILE A 233 26.22 -8.62 -3.68
N PRO A 234 25.78 -7.37 -3.91
CA PRO A 234 26.52 -6.19 -3.49
C PRO A 234 26.24 -5.81 -2.03
N LEU A 235 26.64 -6.63 -1.04
CA LEU A 235 26.37 -6.39 0.38
C LEU A 235 26.84 -5.02 0.89
N ASN A 236 27.85 -4.44 0.24
CA ASN A 236 28.35 -3.10 0.57
C ASN A 236 27.35 -1.98 0.21
N LYS A 237 26.26 -2.31 -0.50
CA LYS A 237 25.17 -1.39 -0.81
C LYS A 237 24.01 -1.52 0.17
N GLY A 238 23.84 -2.67 0.80
CA GLY A 238 22.77 -2.96 1.75
C GLY A 238 21.94 -4.20 1.40
N ILE A 239 20.93 -4.45 2.20
CA ILE A 239 19.93 -5.51 2.03
C ILE A 239 18.51 -4.97 2.24
N PRO A 240 17.48 -5.58 1.59
CA PRO A 240 17.51 -6.81 0.79
C PRO A 240 18.25 -6.64 -0.53
N ALA A 241 18.87 -7.71 -0.99
CA ALA A 241 19.44 -7.81 -2.33
C ALA A 241 18.89 -9.04 -3.05
N VAL A 242 18.71 -8.94 -4.37
CA VAL A 242 18.02 -9.95 -5.16
C VAL A 242 18.88 -10.42 -6.33
N ALA A 243 18.90 -11.72 -6.58
CA ALA A 243 19.45 -12.32 -7.79
C ALA A 243 18.40 -13.14 -8.52
N VAL A 244 18.40 -13.05 -9.84
CA VAL A 244 17.64 -13.93 -10.73
C VAL A 244 18.57 -14.95 -11.33
N VAL A 245 18.20 -16.22 -11.23
CA VAL A 245 19.04 -17.37 -11.61
C VAL A 245 18.23 -18.30 -12.51
N ASP A 246 18.85 -18.82 -13.56
CA ASP A 246 18.26 -19.86 -14.38
C ASP A 246 18.27 -21.21 -13.63
N PRO A 247 17.41 -22.20 -13.99
CA PRO A 247 17.34 -23.48 -13.29
C PRO A 247 18.64 -24.29 -13.33
N ASP A 248 19.60 -23.96 -14.18
CA ASP A 248 20.93 -24.56 -14.24
C ASP A 248 21.95 -23.88 -13.31
N GLY A 249 21.50 -22.99 -12.43
CA GLY A 249 22.35 -22.26 -11.47
C GLY A 249 23.06 -21.03 -12.06
N LYS A 250 22.81 -20.68 -13.33
CA LYS A 250 23.45 -19.53 -13.98
C LYS A 250 22.82 -18.23 -13.56
N LEU A 251 23.65 -17.28 -13.09
CA LEU A 251 23.22 -15.94 -12.79
C LEU A 251 22.72 -15.19 -14.05
N VAL A 252 21.48 -14.74 -14.03
CA VAL A 252 20.86 -13.94 -15.08
C VAL A 252 20.96 -12.47 -14.77
N ALA A 253 20.66 -12.06 -13.54
CA ALA A 253 20.75 -10.69 -13.07
C ALA A 253 20.98 -10.65 -11.56
N SER A 254 21.80 -9.68 -11.12
CA SER A 254 21.87 -9.29 -9.71
C SER A 254 21.77 -7.77 -9.58
N GLN A 255 21.44 -7.32 -8.40
CA GLN A 255 21.28 -5.89 -8.10
C GLN A 255 22.63 -5.23 -7.80
N LYS A 256 23.38 -4.90 -8.83
CA LYS A 256 24.76 -4.35 -8.70
C LYS A 256 24.83 -2.99 -8.01
N ASN A 257 23.73 -2.23 -8.01
CA ASN A 257 23.69 -0.87 -7.44
C ASN A 257 22.92 -0.78 -6.11
N GLY A 258 22.41 -1.92 -5.59
CA GLY A 258 21.62 -1.93 -4.37
C GLY A 258 20.20 -1.39 -4.57
N GLU A 259 19.58 -1.67 -5.73
CA GLU A 259 18.29 -1.08 -6.12
C GLU A 259 17.15 -1.39 -5.15
N PHE A 260 17.26 -2.42 -4.31
CA PHE A 260 16.21 -2.84 -3.36
C PHE A 260 16.57 -2.64 -1.89
N GLU A 261 17.77 -2.14 -1.60
CA GLU A 261 18.26 -1.95 -0.24
C GLU A 261 17.38 -0.99 0.60
N ASP A 262 16.77 0.01 -0.05
CA ASP A 262 15.74 0.88 0.52
C ASP A 262 14.36 0.47 -0.01
N ALA A 263 13.92 -0.74 0.35
CA ALA A 263 12.64 -1.27 -0.14
C ALA A 263 11.45 -0.39 0.27
N ARG A 264 11.53 0.29 1.42
CA ARG A 264 10.46 1.22 1.87
C ARG A 264 10.31 2.44 0.96
N GLY A 265 11.36 2.82 0.24
CA GLY A 265 11.35 3.88 -0.76
C GLY A 265 10.89 3.43 -2.14
N LEU A 266 10.74 2.12 -2.39
CA LEU A 266 10.33 1.58 -3.67
C LEU A 266 8.84 1.69 -3.92
N THR A 267 8.49 1.75 -5.20
CA THR A 267 7.11 1.63 -5.67
C THR A 267 6.84 0.21 -6.18
N PRO A 268 5.59 -0.27 -6.14
CA PRO A 268 5.22 -1.56 -6.71
C PRO A 268 5.61 -1.70 -8.19
N ASP A 269 5.54 -0.60 -8.94
CA ASP A 269 5.87 -0.58 -10.37
C ASP A 269 7.35 -0.90 -10.64
N VAL A 270 8.26 -0.48 -9.73
CA VAL A 270 9.69 -0.81 -9.85
C VAL A 270 9.90 -2.31 -9.72
N LEU A 271 9.25 -2.96 -8.72
CA LEU A 271 9.31 -4.40 -8.54
C LEU A 271 8.67 -5.14 -9.70
N LEU A 272 7.49 -4.70 -10.14
CA LEU A 272 6.77 -5.30 -11.25
C LEU A 272 7.58 -5.21 -12.55
N ALA A 273 8.20 -4.07 -12.81
CA ALA A 273 9.08 -3.87 -13.96
C ALA A 273 10.30 -4.81 -13.91
N PHE A 274 10.93 -4.95 -12.73
CA PHE A 274 12.04 -5.88 -12.53
C PHE A 274 11.62 -7.33 -12.80
N LEU A 275 10.53 -7.79 -12.18
CA LEU A 275 10.04 -9.15 -12.35
C LEU A 275 9.66 -9.44 -13.83
N ASN A 276 8.98 -8.52 -14.49
CA ASN A 276 8.62 -8.68 -15.91
C ASN A 276 9.81 -8.66 -16.85
N LYS A 277 10.87 -7.91 -16.51
CA LYS A 277 12.10 -7.86 -17.31
C LYS A 277 12.87 -9.17 -17.29
N TRP A 278 12.86 -9.85 -16.13
CA TRP A 278 13.71 -11.01 -15.88
C TRP A 278 12.96 -12.33 -15.76
N LYS A 279 11.66 -12.36 -16.12
CA LYS A 279 10.92 -13.64 -16.23
C LYS A 279 11.47 -14.50 -17.37
N PRO A 280 11.22 -15.82 -17.35
CA PRO A 280 11.64 -16.75 -18.41
C PRO A 280 11.20 -16.33 -19.80
#